data_442115076a30a1df65c0ff4ee7550859
#
_entry.id   442115076a30a1df65c0ff4ee7550859
#
_cell.length_a   1.000
_cell.length_b   1.000
_cell.length_c   1.000
_cell.angle_alpha   90.00
_cell.angle_beta   90.00
_cell.angle_gamma   90.00
#
_symmetry.space_group_name_H-M   'P 1'
#
loop_
_entity.id
_entity.type
_entity.pdbx_description
1 polymer ?
#
loop_
_entity_poly.entity_id
_entity_poly.type
_entity_poly.pdbx_seq_one_letter_code
_entity_poly.pdbx_strand_id
1 'polypeptide(L)'
;MEKKVRWATVDAAKEGQRLDNFLSSQLKGVPKGRIYKMIRTGEVRINKKRCKPDSRVSGGDVVRIPPVDLEVPREQIAHRGIQMKLSEALIYEDEDVLVLNKPAGLAVHGGSGLSTGLIEQLRLARPDEKFLELVHRLDRETSGCLLVARRPSALRRLHKQLRDQDKTLQKRYVALVAGKWPHYLVDIEAPLEKFQRGGERIVQVTENGKQSHTRVCVLEQLDGCTLIEAEPVTGRTHQIRAHAAYYKHAVLGDPKYQHDGSRDQWRARGINGLCLHSRSIGFKGATGHQVTVVARIPDPMYRFLVKSGCDPDVY
;
A
#
# COMPACT_ATOMS: atom_id res chain seq x y z
N MET A 1 21.71 25.99 -18.44
CA MET A 1 21.54 26.59 -17.08
C MET A 1 22.64 26.03 -16.19
N GLU A 2 23.42 26.91 -15.54
CA GLU A 2 24.51 26.49 -14.64
C GLU A 2 24.02 25.62 -13.48
N LYS A 3 24.62 24.47 -13.32
CA LYS A 3 24.35 23.51 -12.24
C LYS A 3 24.93 24.08 -10.93
N LYS A 4 24.12 24.82 -10.15
CA LYS A 4 24.56 25.40 -8.89
C LYS A 4 24.11 24.59 -7.66
N VAL A 5 24.99 24.46 -6.67
CA VAL A 5 24.64 23.94 -5.33
C VAL A 5 23.59 24.85 -4.71
N ARG A 6 22.52 24.28 -4.13
CA ARG A 6 21.52 25.01 -3.36
C ARG A 6 21.70 24.79 -1.87
N TRP A 7 21.38 25.81 -1.10
CA TRP A 7 21.31 25.77 0.35
C TRP A 7 19.84 26.01 0.72
N ALA A 8 19.23 25.08 1.43
CA ALA A 8 17.84 25.18 1.86
C ALA A 8 17.79 25.30 3.40
N THR A 9 17.24 26.40 3.89
CA THR A 9 16.96 26.54 5.34
C THR A 9 15.67 25.79 5.66
N VAL A 10 15.71 25.01 6.73
CA VAL A 10 14.56 24.22 7.19
C VAL A 10 13.59 25.13 7.92
N ASP A 11 12.34 25.18 7.46
CA ASP A 11 11.25 25.87 8.13
C ASP A 11 10.91 25.19 9.47
N ALA A 12 10.55 25.97 10.49
CA ALA A 12 10.12 25.45 11.79
C ALA A 12 8.95 24.46 11.68
N ALA A 13 8.06 24.63 10.71
CA ALA A 13 6.96 23.68 10.44
C ALA A 13 7.43 22.29 10.01
N LYS A 14 8.70 22.13 9.64
CA LYS A 14 9.33 20.86 9.23
C LYS A 14 10.22 20.25 10.30
N GLU A 15 10.21 20.80 11.51
CA GLU A 15 10.95 20.29 12.67
C GLU A 15 10.67 18.79 12.88
N GLY A 16 11.74 18.01 13.12
CA GLY A 16 11.65 16.57 13.34
C GLY A 16 11.38 15.73 12.10
N GLN A 17 11.22 16.34 10.92
CA GLN A 17 11.06 15.60 9.66
C GLN A 17 12.34 14.83 9.33
N ARG A 18 12.18 13.63 8.75
CA ARG A 18 13.34 12.88 8.24
C ARG A 18 13.96 13.59 7.03
N LEU A 19 15.29 13.58 6.95
CA LEU A 19 16.05 14.23 5.86
C LEU A 19 15.66 13.69 4.47
N ASP A 20 15.45 12.38 4.32
CA ASP A 20 15.04 11.79 3.05
C ASP A 20 13.68 12.33 2.56
N ASN A 21 12.73 12.54 3.46
CA ASN A 21 11.44 13.13 3.16
C ASN A 21 11.54 14.64 2.89
N PHE A 22 12.37 15.36 3.68
CA PHE A 22 12.65 16.77 3.42
C PHE A 22 13.21 16.97 2.01
N LEU A 23 14.24 16.21 1.65
CA LEU A 23 14.86 16.28 0.32
C LEU A 23 13.88 15.90 -0.80
N SER A 24 13.04 14.90 -0.59
CA SER A 24 12.01 14.52 -1.58
C SER A 24 11.03 15.66 -1.85
N SER A 25 10.72 16.48 -0.84
CA SER A 25 9.86 17.66 -1.02
C SER A 25 10.56 18.81 -1.75
N GLN A 26 11.89 18.93 -1.61
CA GLN A 26 12.72 19.96 -2.25
C GLN A 26 13.14 19.60 -3.69
N LEU A 27 13.23 18.30 -3.98
CA LEU A 27 13.75 17.72 -5.21
C LEU A 27 12.64 16.94 -5.91
N LYS A 28 11.56 17.64 -6.27
CA LYS A 28 10.44 17.05 -7.02
C LYS A 28 10.95 16.41 -8.32
N GLY A 29 10.58 15.15 -8.56
CA GLY A 29 11.00 14.41 -9.75
C GLY A 29 12.33 13.65 -9.63
N VAL A 30 13.09 13.84 -8.57
CA VAL A 30 14.34 13.06 -8.34
C VAL A 30 14.00 11.72 -7.69
N PRO A 31 14.40 10.58 -8.29
CA PRO A 31 14.18 9.25 -7.72
C PRO A 31 14.78 9.11 -6.31
N LYS A 32 14.06 8.46 -5.39
CA LYS A 32 14.54 8.23 -4.01
C LYS A 32 15.92 7.57 -3.96
N GLY A 33 16.19 6.62 -4.86
CA GLY A 33 17.50 5.98 -4.97
C GLY A 33 18.64 6.98 -5.21
N ARG A 34 18.41 8.04 -6.00
CA ARG A 34 19.38 9.13 -6.23
C ARG A 34 19.55 9.98 -4.98
N ILE A 35 18.42 10.31 -4.28
CA ILE A 35 18.47 11.03 -3.01
C ILE A 35 19.30 10.27 -1.98
N TYR A 36 19.06 8.98 -1.82
CA TYR A 36 19.83 8.11 -0.91
C TYR A 36 21.32 8.02 -1.30
N LYS A 37 21.63 7.97 -2.61
CA LYS A 37 23.01 8.00 -3.10
C LYS A 37 23.69 9.29 -2.71
N MET A 38 23.08 10.45 -2.95
CA MET A 38 23.61 11.78 -2.61
C MET A 38 23.88 11.95 -1.11
N ILE A 39 23.01 11.40 -0.26
CA ILE A 39 23.21 11.43 1.20
C ILE A 39 24.41 10.54 1.56
N ARG A 40 24.46 9.33 1.06
CA ARG A 40 25.50 8.35 1.37
C ARG A 40 26.87 8.79 0.88
N THR A 41 26.98 9.39 -0.30
CA THR A 41 28.24 9.93 -0.84
C THR A 41 28.67 11.23 -0.17
N GLY A 42 27.79 11.84 0.68
CA GLY A 42 28.07 13.09 1.39
C GLY A 42 27.94 14.35 0.53
N GLU A 43 27.27 14.22 -0.62
CA GLU A 43 26.88 15.35 -1.46
C GLU A 43 25.82 16.22 -0.78
N VAL A 44 24.94 15.61 0.02
CA VAL A 44 24.01 16.28 0.93
C VAL A 44 24.65 16.44 2.30
N ARG A 45 24.48 17.61 2.93
CA ARG A 45 24.99 17.90 4.28
C ARG A 45 23.99 18.76 5.03
N ILE A 46 23.89 18.55 6.36
CA ILE A 46 23.16 19.42 7.29
C ILE A 46 24.22 20.21 8.07
N ASN A 47 24.15 21.53 8.05
CA ASN A 47 25.08 22.42 8.75
C ASN A 47 26.55 22.04 8.50
N LYS A 48 26.88 21.76 7.21
CA LYS A 48 28.20 21.30 6.72
C LYS A 48 28.62 19.90 7.18
N LYS A 49 27.86 19.20 8.06
CA LYS A 49 28.17 17.84 8.57
C LYS A 49 27.56 16.75 7.69
N ARG A 50 28.17 15.57 7.68
CA ARG A 50 27.59 14.37 7.06
C ARG A 50 26.32 13.95 7.80
N CYS A 51 25.36 13.40 7.07
CA CYS A 51 24.05 12.98 7.57
C CYS A 51 23.66 11.62 7.03
N LYS A 52 22.65 11.00 7.63
CA LYS A 52 22.03 9.75 7.20
C LYS A 52 20.63 10.03 6.65
N PRO A 53 20.05 9.14 5.83
CA PRO A 53 18.69 9.32 5.30
C PRO A 53 17.61 9.51 6.38
N ASP A 54 17.78 8.85 7.51
CA ASP A 54 16.90 8.89 8.68
C ASP A 54 17.22 10.01 9.68
N SER A 55 18.29 10.80 9.45
CA SER A 55 18.57 11.99 10.25
C SER A 55 17.36 12.92 10.26
N ARG A 56 17.04 13.50 11.41
CA ARG A 56 15.95 14.45 11.55
C ARG A 56 16.48 15.86 11.40
N VAL A 57 15.75 16.70 10.67
CA VAL A 57 16.06 18.11 10.50
C VAL A 57 15.39 18.93 11.59
N SER A 58 16.05 20.01 12.01
CA SER A 58 15.50 20.98 12.96
C SER A 58 15.24 22.32 12.27
N GLY A 59 14.30 23.11 12.81
CA GLY A 59 14.05 24.46 12.33
C GLY A 59 15.34 25.29 12.36
N GLY A 60 15.63 26.00 11.27
CA GLY A 60 16.86 26.78 11.11
C GLY A 60 18.06 25.97 10.55
N ASP A 61 18.00 24.65 10.46
CA ASP A 61 19.07 23.88 9.83
C ASP A 61 19.28 24.30 8.37
N VAL A 62 20.55 24.34 7.95
CA VAL A 62 20.93 24.64 6.56
C VAL A 62 21.36 23.37 5.86
N VAL A 63 20.54 22.92 4.90
CA VAL A 63 20.77 21.70 4.12
C VAL A 63 21.43 22.05 2.78
N ARG A 64 22.64 21.51 2.56
CA ARG A 64 23.32 21.58 1.27
C ARG A 64 22.70 20.55 0.33
N ILE A 65 22.21 20.99 -0.82
CA ILE A 65 21.64 20.17 -1.88
C ILE A 65 22.56 20.29 -3.12
N PRO A 66 23.13 19.18 -3.60
CA PRO A 66 24.00 19.23 -4.78
C PRO A 66 23.20 19.59 -6.04
N PRO A 67 23.88 19.97 -7.13
CA PRO A 67 23.23 20.12 -8.43
C PRO A 67 22.61 18.79 -8.84
N VAL A 68 21.34 18.79 -9.20
CA VAL A 68 20.65 17.61 -9.70
C VAL A 68 20.06 17.93 -11.07
N ASP A 69 20.36 17.09 -12.04
CA ASP A 69 19.67 17.17 -13.32
C ASP A 69 18.19 16.80 -13.10
N LEU A 70 17.34 17.80 -13.24
CA LEU A 70 15.89 17.65 -13.24
C LEU A 70 15.37 17.31 -14.66
N GLU A 71 16.22 16.79 -15.52
CA GLU A 71 15.78 16.23 -16.78
C GLU A 71 14.99 14.94 -16.50
N VAL A 72 13.78 15.12 -16.03
CA VAL A 72 12.71 14.14 -16.25
C VAL A 72 12.25 14.41 -17.68
N PRO A 73 12.52 13.54 -18.65
CA PRO A 73 11.90 13.67 -19.95
C PRO A 73 10.39 13.61 -19.72
N ARG A 74 9.70 14.74 -19.90
CA ARG A 74 8.21 14.81 -19.81
C ARG A 74 7.52 13.84 -20.78
N GLU A 75 8.25 13.29 -21.74
CA GLU A 75 7.74 12.41 -22.81
C GLU A 75 7.96 10.91 -22.58
N GLN A 76 8.71 10.49 -21.57
CA GLN A 76 8.92 9.05 -21.27
C GLN A 76 8.09 8.53 -20.08
N ILE A 77 7.05 9.23 -19.66
CA ILE A 77 5.96 8.68 -18.85
C ILE A 77 4.96 7.92 -19.75
N ALA A 78 5.39 7.44 -20.87
CA ALA A 78 4.63 6.49 -21.68
C ALA A 78 4.84 5.06 -21.10
N HIS A 79 4.21 4.76 -20.05
CA HIS A 79 3.16 3.76 -19.84
C HIS A 79 3.50 2.34 -20.31
N ARG A 80 4.38 1.65 -19.59
CA ARG A 80 4.33 0.18 -19.48
C ARG A 80 3.74 -0.20 -18.11
N GLY A 81 2.48 0.13 -17.88
CA GLY A 81 1.79 -0.18 -16.63
C GLY A 81 0.27 -0.02 -16.76
N ILE A 82 -0.48 -0.65 -15.88
CA ILE A 82 -1.93 -0.49 -15.77
C ILE A 82 -2.22 1.00 -15.50
N GLN A 83 -2.88 1.68 -16.44
CA GLN A 83 -3.44 3.00 -16.22
C GLN A 83 -4.76 2.87 -15.48
N MET A 84 -4.89 3.62 -14.41
CA MET A 84 -6.14 3.71 -13.69
C MET A 84 -7.00 4.80 -14.31
N LYS A 85 -8.19 4.47 -14.76
CA LYS A 85 -9.22 5.47 -15.06
C LYS A 85 -9.75 6.01 -13.73
N LEU A 86 -9.31 7.21 -13.37
CA LEU A 86 -9.59 7.80 -12.06
C LEU A 86 -11.10 7.92 -11.77
N SER A 87 -11.91 8.24 -12.79
CA SER A 87 -13.37 8.35 -12.68
C SER A 87 -14.05 7.03 -12.30
N GLU A 88 -13.47 5.88 -12.71
CA GLU A 88 -14.00 4.56 -12.41
C GLU A 88 -13.47 4.04 -11.06
N ALA A 89 -12.31 4.51 -10.65
CA ALA A 89 -11.65 4.06 -9.42
C ALA A 89 -12.06 4.87 -8.19
N LEU A 90 -12.51 6.11 -8.32
CA LEU A 90 -12.95 6.95 -7.21
C LEU A 90 -14.31 6.49 -6.71
N ILE A 91 -14.37 6.01 -5.45
CA ILE A 91 -15.61 5.48 -4.83
C ILE A 91 -16.10 6.31 -3.66
N TYR A 92 -15.29 7.22 -3.13
CA TYR A 92 -15.68 8.19 -2.12
C TYR A 92 -14.75 9.41 -2.17
N GLU A 93 -15.32 10.60 -1.95
CA GLU A 93 -14.58 11.85 -1.86
C GLU A 93 -15.27 12.79 -0.88
N ASP A 94 -14.47 13.41 0.01
CA ASP A 94 -14.84 14.56 0.81
C ASP A 94 -13.69 15.59 0.83
N GLU A 95 -13.80 16.62 1.66
CA GLU A 95 -12.76 17.66 1.77
C GLU A 95 -11.42 17.15 2.30
N ASP A 96 -11.43 16.05 3.06
CA ASP A 96 -10.27 15.51 3.78
C ASP A 96 -9.65 14.30 3.09
N VAL A 97 -10.45 13.49 2.40
CA VAL A 97 -10.00 12.19 1.88
C VAL A 97 -10.61 11.83 0.53
N LEU A 98 -9.90 10.93 -0.17
CA LEU A 98 -10.39 10.15 -1.30
C LEU A 98 -10.29 8.67 -0.92
N VAL A 99 -11.26 7.86 -1.34
CA VAL A 99 -11.14 6.41 -1.34
C VAL A 99 -11.20 5.92 -2.79
N LEU A 100 -10.21 5.13 -3.16
CA LEU A 100 -10.10 4.57 -4.50
C LEU A 100 -10.30 3.05 -4.44
N ASN A 101 -11.05 2.50 -5.39
CA ASN A 101 -11.02 1.06 -5.67
C ASN A 101 -9.80 0.75 -6.54
N LYS A 102 -8.66 0.45 -5.90
CA LYS A 102 -7.40 0.18 -6.60
C LYS A 102 -7.52 -1.11 -7.42
N PRO A 103 -7.20 -1.12 -8.72
CA PRO A 103 -7.13 -2.36 -9.47
C PRO A 103 -5.94 -3.22 -9.03
N ALA A 104 -6.05 -4.54 -9.19
CA ALA A 104 -4.93 -5.46 -9.05
C ALA A 104 -3.83 -5.16 -10.07
N GLY A 105 -2.57 -5.46 -9.73
CA GLY A 105 -1.41 -5.24 -10.59
C GLY A 105 -0.84 -3.83 -10.57
N LEU A 106 -1.56 -2.82 -10.04
CA LEU A 106 -1.09 -1.45 -9.90
C LEU A 106 -0.40 -1.24 -8.55
N ALA A 107 0.86 -0.81 -8.57
CA ALA A 107 1.59 -0.45 -7.36
C ALA A 107 1.07 0.88 -6.79
N VAL A 108 1.01 1.02 -5.46
CA VAL A 108 0.57 2.27 -4.82
C VAL A 108 1.58 3.41 -4.95
N HIS A 109 2.88 3.09 -5.01
CA HIS A 109 3.97 4.03 -5.25
C HIS A 109 4.83 3.57 -6.43
N GLY A 110 5.42 4.50 -7.15
CA GLY A 110 6.58 4.23 -8.01
C GLY A 110 7.77 3.68 -7.19
N GLY A 111 8.61 2.87 -7.79
CA GLY A 111 9.76 2.24 -7.13
C GLY A 111 10.75 1.69 -8.14
N SER A 112 11.73 0.89 -7.68
CA SER A 112 12.73 0.28 -8.54
C SER A 112 12.09 -0.49 -9.71
N GLY A 113 12.22 0.06 -10.92
CA GLY A 113 11.68 -0.51 -12.16
C GLY A 113 10.26 -0.05 -12.56
N LEU A 114 9.58 0.79 -11.76
CA LEU A 114 8.28 1.37 -12.10
C LEU A 114 8.38 2.90 -12.01
N SER A 115 8.10 3.58 -13.11
CA SER A 115 8.18 5.05 -13.19
C SER A 115 7.04 5.75 -12.43
N THR A 116 5.85 5.15 -12.38
CA THR A 116 4.65 5.74 -11.81
C THR A 116 3.80 4.68 -11.09
N GLY A 117 3.45 4.94 -9.82
CA GLY A 117 2.43 4.21 -9.09
C GLY A 117 1.10 4.97 -9.09
N LEU A 118 0.12 4.46 -8.34
CA LEU A 118 -1.21 5.05 -8.23
C LEU A 118 -1.17 6.50 -7.73
N ILE A 119 -0.39 6.78 -6.70
CA ILE A 119 -0.36 8.13 -6.10
C ILE A 119 0.24 9.16 -7.05
N GLU A 120 1.22 8.76 -7.86
CA GLU A 120 1.80 9.64 -8.88
C GLU A 120 0.79 9.89 -10.01
N GLN A 121 0.04 8.87 -10.46
CA GLN A 121 -1.04 9.02 -11.45
C GLN A 121 -2.16 9.94 -10.92
N LEU A 122 -2.55 9.76 -9.65
CA LEU A 122 -3.56 10.59 -9.00
C LEU A 122 -3.14 12.08 -8.95
N ARG A 123 -1.88 12.35 -8.58
CA ARG A 123 -1.33 13.72 -8.56
C ARG A 123 -1.28 14.36 -9.93
N LEU A 124 -1.01 13.59 -10.97
CA LEU A 124 -1.03 14.08 -12.36
C LEU A 124 -2.46 14.38 -12.82
N ALA A 125 -3.43 13.57 -12.42
CA ALA A 125 -4.83 13.75 -12.79
C ALA A 125 -5.53 14.88 -11.99
N ARG A 126 -4.97 15.30 -10.85
CA ARG A 126 -5.50 16.34 -9.98
C ARG A 126 -4.42 17.40 -9.66
N PRO A 127 -3.98 18.19 -10.66
CA PRO A 127 -2.87 19.12 -10.51
C PRO A 127 -3.17 20.26 -9.53
N ASP A 128 -4.43 20.60 -9.31
CA ASP A 128 -4.87 21.65 -8.38
C ASP A 128 -4.84 21.22 -6.91
N GLU A 129 -4.76 19.91 -6.65
CA GLU A 129 -4.65 19.35 -5.31
C GLU A 129 -3.22 19.50 -4.78
N LYS A 130 -3.03 20.46 -3.87
CA LYS A 130 -1.70 20.76 -3.29
C LYS A 130 -1.13 19.63 -2.45
N PHE A 131 -2.00 18.75 -1.94
CA PHE A 131 -1.62 17.67 -1.04
C PHE A 131 -2.44 16.41 -1.35
N LEU A 132 -1.76 15.34 -1.72
CA LEU A 132 -2.32 13.99 -1.88
C LEU A 132 -1.30 13.00 -1.35
N GLU A 133 -1.62 12.33 -0.24
CA GLU A 133 -0.74 11.34 0.40
C GLU A 133 -1.50 10.08 0.79
N LEU A 134 -0.85 8.94 0.61
CA LEU A 134 -1.42 7.66 1.01
C LEU A 134 -1.51 7.54 2.53
N VAL A 135 -2.67 7.19 3.05
CA VAL A 135 -2.88 6.89 4.48
C VAL A 135 -2.32 5.51 4.83
N HIS A 136 -2.52 4.55 3.94
CA HIS A 136 -1.99 3.19 4.06
C HIS A 136 -1.56 2.66 2.69
N ARG A 137 -1.13 1.41 2.65
CA ARG A 137 -0.72 0.77 1.40
C ARG A 137 -1.44 -0.55 1.20
N LEU A 138 -1.64 -0.89 -0.08
CA LEU A 138 -1.97 -2.22 -0.54
C LEU A 138 -0.78 -2.80 -1.32
N ASP A 139 -0.67 -4.11 -1.35
CA ASP A 139 0.28 -4.78 -2.23
C ASP A 139 -0.09 -4.52 -3.70
N ARG A 140 0.86 -4.69 -4.59
CA ARG A 140 0.65 -4.47 -6.02
C ARG A 140 -0.53 -5.29 -6.56
N GLU A 141 -0.59 -6.58 -6.22
CA GLU A 141 -1.60 -7.51 -6.71
C GLU A 141 -2.92 -7.46 -5.92
N THR A 142 -2.92 -6.83 -4.74
CA THR A 142 -4.14 -6.65 -3.94
C THR A 142 -4.97 -5.50 -4.52
N SER A 143 -6.27 -5.73 -4.73
CA SER A 143 -7.25 -4.74 -5.17
C SER A 143 -8.06 -4.15 -4.01
N GLY A 144 -8.87 -3.12 -4.28
CA GLY A 144 -9.88 -2.60 -3.36
C GLY A 144 -9.55 -1.27 -2.68
N CYS A 145 -10.21 -1.01 -1.57
CA CYS A 145 -10.20 0.28 -0.86
C CYS A 145 -8.79 0.77 -0.53
N LEU A 146 -8.42 1.90 -1.09
CA LEU A 146 -7.18 2.62 -0.79
C LEU A 146 -7.52 4.05 -0.38
N LEU A 147 -7.15 4.41 0.86
CA LEU A 147 -7.45 5.72 1.45
C LEU A 147 -6.30 6.69 1.19
N VAL A 148 -6.62 7.86 0.64
CA VAL A 148 -5.71 8.96 0.33
C VAL A 148 -6.14 10.20 1.09
N ALA A 149 -5.24 10.86 1.79
CA ALA A 149 -5.50 12.13 2.47
C ALA A 149 -5.29 13.31 1.52
N ARG A 150 -6.18 14.29 1.56
CA ARG A 150 -6.13 15.55 0.80
C ARG A 150 -5.52 16.70 1.61
N ARG A 151 -5.31 16.51 2.92
CA ARG A 151 -4.75 17.51 3.84
C ARG A 151 -3.78 16.88 4.84
N PRO A 152 -2.71 17.58 5.27
CA PRO A 152 -1.80 17.07 6.28
C PRO A 152 -2.47 16.76 7.63
N SER A 153 -3.50 17.54 8.02
CA SER A 153 -4.29 17.30 9.24
C SER A 153 -5.05 15.98 9.19
N ALA A 154 -5.70 15.70 8.06
CA ALA A 154 -6.39 14.43 7.80
C ALA A 154 -5.42 13.25 7.85
N LEU A 155 -4.24 13.38 7.22
CA LEU A 155 -3.22 12.33 7.26
C LEU A 155 -2.78 12.01 8.69
N ARG A 156 -2.50 13.04 9.51
CA ARG A 156 -2.11 12.85 10.92
C ARG A 156 -3.21 12.18 11.74
N ARG A 157 -4.46 12.61 11.57
CA ARG A 157 -5.65 12.04 12.25
C ARG A 157 -5.84 10.56 11.89
N LEU A 158 -5.81 10.24 10.59
CA LEU A 158 -6.00 8.86 10.10
C LEU A 158 -4.82 7.96 10.47
N HIS A 159 -3.58 8.46 10.46
CA HIS A 159 -2.43 7.72 10.97
C HIS A 159 -2.52 7.46 12.49
N LYS A 160 -3.15 8.36 13.26
CA LYS A 160 -3.45 8.11 14.67
C LYS A 160 -4.45 6.96 14.79
N GLN A 161 -5.56 6.99 14.06
CA GLN A 161 -6.56 5.91 14.06
C GLN A 161 -5.96 4.54 13.62
N LEU A 162 -4.98 4.54 12.71
CA LEU A 162 -4.25 3.31 12.32
C LEU A 162 -3.33 2.76 13.41
N ARG A 163 -2.77 3.62 14.27
CA ARG A 163 -1.87 3.22 15.36
C ARG A 163 -2.63 2.87 16.63
N ASP A 164 -3.63 3.68 16.94
CA ASP A 164 -4.48 3.47 18.11
C ASP A 164 -5.37 2.28 17.81
N GLN A 165 -5.30 1.26 18.65
CA GLN A 165 -6.08 0.02 18.50
C GLN A 165 -7.56 0.23 18.88
N ASP A 166 -8.07 1.45 18.80
CA ASP A 166 -9.43 1.84 19.17
C ASP A 166 -10.51 1.37 18.18
N LYS A 167 -10.12 0.57 17.18
CA LYS A 167 -11.00 0.00 16.14
C LYS A 167 -11.75 1.02 15.28
N THR A 168 -11.36 2.28 15.32
CA THR A 168 -12.04 3.32 14.54
C THR A 168 -11.67 3.29 13.06
N LEU A 169 -10.44 2.90 12.73
CA LEU A 169 -10.05 2.62 11.35
C LEU A 169 -10.02 1.11 11.13
N GLN A 170 -11.06 0.60 10.50
CA GLN A 170 -11.24 -0.82 10.18
C GLN A 170 -10.96 -1.09 8.72
N LYS A 171 -10.31 -2.20 8.44
CA LYS A 171 -10.06 -2.68 7.07
C LYS A 171 -10.55 -4.11 6.98
N ARG A 172 -11.50 -4.37 6.11
CA ARG A 172 -12.00 -5.72 5.86
C ARG A 172 -11.63 -6.14 4.46
N TYR A 173 -11.09 -7.33 4.37
CA TYR A 173 -10.68 -7.94 3.13
C TYR A 173 -11.53 -9.17 2.89
N VAL A 174 -11.85 -9.44 1.64
CA VAL A 174 -12.37 -10.74 1.21
C VAL A 174 -11.28 -11.47 0.44
N ALA A 175 -11.16 -12.77 0.68
CA ALA A 175 -10.17 -13.61 0.02
C ALA A 175 -10.75 -15.00 -0.30
N LEU A 176 -10.36 -15.54 -1.45
CA LEU A 176 -10.53 -16.98 -1.73
C LEU A 176 -9.24 -17.69 -1.31
N VAL A 177 -9.36 -18.66 -0.43
CA VAL A 177 -8.24 -19.46 0.09
C VAL A 177 -8.38 -20.93 -0.27
N ALA A 178 -7.27 -21.64 -0.45
CA ALA A 178 -7.26 -23.02 -0.86
C ALA A 178 -7.84 -23.95 0.22
N GLY A 179 -8.65 -24.91 -0.19
CA GLY A 179 -9.22 -25.94 0.67
C GLY A 179 -10.28 -25.44 1.64
N LYS A 180 -10.62 -26.26 2.62
CA LYS A 180 -11.62 -25.97 3.64
C LYS A 180 -10.96 -25.29 4.84
N TRP A 181 -11.29 -24.01 5.08
CA TRP A 181 -10.78 -23.25 6.22
C TRP A 181 -11.30 -23.85 7.55
N PRO A 182 -10.44 -24.08 8.54
CA PRO A 182 -10.88 -24.61 9.85
C PRO A 182 -11.72 -23.58 10.61
N HIS A 183 -12.88 -23.97 11.10
CA HIS A 183 -13.79 -23.09 11.85
C HIS A 183 -13.20 -22.53 13.15
N TYR A 184 -12.24 -23.23 13.76
CA TYR A 184 -11.55 -22.77 14.99
C TYR A 184 -10.48 -21.71 14.71
N LEU A 185 -10.06 -21.54 13.47
CA LEU A 185 -8.99 -20.60 13.10
C LEU A 185 -9.57 -19.22 12.80
N VAL A 186 -10.03 -18.54 13.84
CA VAL A 186 -10.67 -17.22 13.78
C VAL A 186 -9.72 -16.09 14.13
N ASP A 187 -8.68 -16.36 14.92
CA ASP A 187 -7.63 -15.40 15.28
C ASP A 187 -6.24 -16.01 14.99
N ILE A 188 -5.47 -15.30 14.17
CA ILE A 188 -4.12 -15.70 13.79
C ILE A 188 -3.13 -14.71 14.39
N GLU A 189 -2.52 -15.10 15.50
CA GLU A 189 -1.44 -14.37 16.15
C GLU A 189 -0.11 -15.05 15.84
N ALA A 190 0.50 -14.69 14.72
CA ALA A 190 1.73 -15.32 14.25
C ALA A 190 2.73 -14.26 13.78
N PRO A 191 3.92 -14.14 14.42
CA PRO A 191 4.90 -13.11 14.10
C PRO A 191 5.45 -13.25 12.68
N LEU A 192 5.64 -12.12 11.99
CA LEU A 192 6.06 -12.09 10.59
C LEU A 192 7.43 -11.44 10.39
N GLU A 193 8.29 -12.11 9.65
CA GLU A 193 9.61 -11.65 9.29
C GLU A 193 9.77 -11.56 7.77
N LYS A 194 10.59 -10.58 7.31
CA LYS A 194 10.87 -10.35 5.89
C LYS A 194 12.15 -11.03 5.48
N PHE A 195 12.07 -11.86 4.46
CA PHE A 195 13.21 -12.51 3.83
C PHE A 195 13.42 -12.02 2.40
N GLN A 196 14.62 -12.20 1.90
CA GLN A 196 14.97 -11.98 0.51
C GLN A 196 15.38 -13.34 -0.09
N ARG A 197 14.62 -13.83 -1.06
CA ARG A 197 14.90 -15.09 -1.75
C ARG A 197 14.92 -14.83 -3.26
N GLY A 198 16.05 -15.11 -3.92
CA GLY A 198 16.17 -14.91 -5.37
C GLY A 198 15.90 -13.46 -5.84
N GLY A 199 16.25 -12.44 -5.04
CA GLY A 199 15.97 -11.04 -5.35
C GLY A 199 14.54 -10.58 -5.01
N GLU A 200 13.64 -11.49 -4.66
CA GLU A 200 12.27 -11.18 -4.26
C GLU A 200 12.10 -11.09 -2.73
N ARG A 201 11.23 -10.16 -2.30
CA ARG A 201 10.84 -10.05 -0.89
C ARG A 201 9.69 -11.02 -0.60
N ILE A 202 9.93 -11.91 0.33
CA ILE A 202 8.95 -12.85 0.91
C ILE A 202 8.78 -12.53 2.40
N VAL A 203 7.61 -12.82 2.95
CA VAL A 203 7.31 -12.72 4.39
C VAL A 203 6.90 -14.09 4.89
N GLN A 204 7.46 -14.51 6.01
CA GLN A 204 7.16 -15.81 6.60
C GLN A 204 6.88 -15.66 8.10
N VAL A 205 6.16 -16.62 8.66
CA VAL A 205 5.99 -16.73 10.11
C VAL A 205 7.29 -17.27 10.72
N THR A 206 7.81 -16.55 11.71
CA THR A 206 8.99 -16.95 12.49
C THR A 206 8.85 -16.46 13.92
N GLU A 207 9.48 -17.15 14.88
CA GLU A 207 9.45 -16.76 16.30
C GLU A 207 10.04 -15.36 16.54
N ASN A 208 11.07 -14.99 15.76
CA ASN A 208 11.74 -13.69 15.85
C ASN A 208 11.06 -12.58 15.02
N GLY A 209 9.93 -12.89 14.41
CA GLY A 209 9.17 -11.95 13.57
C GLY A 209 8.54 -10.83 14.38
N LYS A 210 8.05 -9.82 13.65
CA LYS A 210 7.24 -8.76 14.26
C LYS A 210 5.84 -9.25 14.52
N GLN A 211 5.36 -9.03 15.74
CA GLN A 211 3.99 -9.39 16.14
C GLN A 211 2.98 -8.94 15.08
N SER A 212 2.12 -9.87 14.69
CA SER A 212 1.06 -9.62 13.73
C SER A 212 -0.17 -10.43 14.07
N HIS A 213 -1.34 -9.82 13.87
CA HIS A 213 -2.62 -10.39 14.23
C HIS A 213 -3.64 -10.15 13.10
N THR A 214 -4.28 -11.22 12.65
CA THR A 214 -5.36 -11.22 11.64
C THR A 214 -6.56 -11.98 12.19
N ARG A 215 -7.73 -11.35 12.18
CA ARG A 215 -9.00 -12.03 12.43
C ARG A 215 -9.55 -12.57 11.13
N VAL A 216 -10.17 -13.73 11.20
CA VAL A 216 -10.75 -14.41 10.04
C VAL A 216 -12.16 -14.88 10.36
N CYS A 217 -13.08 -14.65 9.43
CA CYS A 217 -14.43 -15.19 9.43
C CYS A 217 -14.66 -15.97 8.13
N VAL A 218 -15.18 -17.17 8.23
CA VAL A 218 -15.61 -17.95 7.05
C VAL A 218 -16.92 -17.35 6.58
N LEU A 219 -16.96 -16.92 5.31
CA LEU A 219 -18.18 -16.43 4.67
C LEU A 219 -18.89 -17.58 3.96
N GLU A 220 -18.16 -18.33 3.09
CA GLU A 220 -18.71 -19.45 2.33
C GLU A 220 -17.70 -20.58 2.13
N GLN A 221 -18.17 -21.81 2.24
CA GLN A 221 -17.41 -23.00 1.84
C GLN A 221 -17.75 -23.37 0.39
N LEU A 222 -16.75 -23.38 -0.47
CA LEU A 222 -16.92 -23.66 -1.89
C LEU A 222 -16.20 -24.97 -2.27
N ASP A 223 -16.43 -25.44 -3.50
CA ASP A 223 -15.72 -26.61 -4.00
C ASP A 223 -14.22 -26.34 -4.15
N GLY A 224 -13.42 -26.98 -3.28
CA GLY A 224 -11.96 -26.89 -3.24
C GLY A 224 -11.39 -25.60 -2.66
N CYS A 225 -12.21 -24.63 -2.20
CA CYS A 225 -11.74 -23.39 -1.58
C CYS A 225 -12.76 -22.82 -0.59
N THR A 226 -12.34 -21.80 0.13
CA THR A 226 -13.19 -21.06 1.09
C THR A 226 -13.15 -19.59 0.77
N LEU A 227 -14.30 -18.92 0.78
CA LEU A 227 -14.39 -17.47 0.85
C LEU A 227 -14.30 -17.05 2.31
N ILE A 228 -13.33 -16.21 2.64
CA ILE A 228 -13.14 -15.67 3.98
C ILE A 228 -13.21 -14.15 3.98
N GLU A 229 -13.68 -13.57 5.09
CA GLU A 229 -13.38 -12.20 5.46
C GLU A 229 -12.15 -12.21 6.36
N ALA A 230 -11.21 -11.29 6.14
CA ALA A 230 -10.02 -11.11 6.95
C ALA A 230 -9.88 -9.65 7.40
N GLU A 231 -9.75 -9.44 8.72
CA GLU A 231 -9.47 -8.14 9.33
C GLU A 231 -8.03 -8.13 9.86
N PRO A 232 -7.09 -7.43 9.20
CA PRO A 232 -5.74 -7.28 9.70
C PRO A 232 -5.71 -6.24 10.83
N VAL A 233 -5.63 -6.69 12.08
CA VAL A 233 -5.49 -5.84 13.28
C VAL A 233 -4.16 -5.09 13.26
N THR A 234 -3.10 -5.73 12.76
CA THR A 234 -1.81 -5.11 12.45
C THR A 234 -1.67 -4.90 10.93
N GLY A 235 -0.68 -4.12 10.50
CA GLY A 235 -0.48 -3.79 9.07
C GLY A 235 0.88 -4.25 8.54
N ARG A 236 1.23 -5.55 8.64
CA ARG A 236 2.51 -6.06 8.11
C ARG A 236 2.41 -6.35 6.62
N THR A 237 3.54 -6.27 5.94
CA THR A 237 3.63 -6.61 4.50
C THR A 237 3.16 -8.04 4.28
N HIS A 238 2.33 -8.28 3.26
CA HIS A 238 1.76 -9.58 2.89
C HIS A 238 1.06 -10.34 4.04
N GLN A 239 0.62 -9.67 5.10
CA GLN A 239 0.19 -10.29 6.35
C GLN A 239 -0.86 -11.39 6.13
N ILE A 240 -2.01 -11.07 5.52
CA ILE A 240 -3.09 -12.04 5.27
C ILE A 240 -2.58 -13.21 4.42
N ARG A 241 -1.79 -12.94 3.40
CA ARG A 241 -1.22 -13.92 2.47
C ARG A 241 -0.27 -14.88 3.18
N ALA A 242 0.64 -14.36 4.00
CA ALA A 242 1.61 -15.17 4.75
C ALA A 242 0.92 -15.98 5.85
N HIS A 243 -0.06 -15.40 6.56
CA HIS A 243 -0.84 -16.11 7.57
C HIS A 243 -1.65 -17.26 6.96
N ALA A 244 -2.39 -17.01 5.88
CA ALA A 244 -3.16 -18.05 5.20
C ALA A 244 -2.26 -19.19 4.69
N ALA A 245 -1.13 -18.86 4.08
CA ALA A 245 -0.18 -19.85 3.58
C ALA A 245 0.49 -20.68 4.72
N TYR A 246 0.77 -20.05 5.86
CA TYR A 246 1.32 -20.75 7.04
C TYR A 246 0.41 -21.87 7.51
N TYR A 247 -0.90 -21.66 7.50
CA TYR A 247 -1.90 -22.67 7.82
C TYR A 247 -2.29 -23.56 6.62
N LYS A 248 -1.51 -23.54 5.53
CA LYS A 248 -1.73 -24.35 4.30
C LYS A 248 -2.99 -24.00 3.52
N HIS A 249 -3.55 -22.82 3.74
CA HIS A 249 -4.70 -22.28 3.03
C HIS A 249 -4.28 -21.05 2.22
N ALA A 250 -3.28 -21.18 1.33
CA ALA A 250 -2.79 -20.05 0.54
C ALA A 250 -3.92 -19.35 -0.21
N VAL A 251 -3.83 -18.02 -0.34
CA VAL A 251 -4.78 -17.25 -1.14
C VAL A 251 -4.67 -17.70 -2.59
N LEU A 252 -5.81 -17.96 -3.25
CA LEU A 252 -5.84 -18.42 -4.63
C LEU A 252 -5.21 -17.39 -5.57
N GLY A 253 -4.45 -17.89 -6.54
CA GLY A 253 -3.76 -17.08 -7.51
C GLY A 253 -2.54 -16.32 -6.95
N ASP A 254 -2.12 -16.59 -5.70
CA ASP A 254 -0.95 -15.95 -5.12
C ASP A 254 0.35 -16.44 -5.77
N PRO A 255 1.11 -15.55 -6.47
CA PRO A 255 2.33 -15.94 -7.14
C PRO A 255 3.49 -16.28 -6.20
N LYS A 256 3.39 -15.86 -4.90
CA LYS A 256 4.46 -15.98 -3.92
C LYS A 256 4.24 -17.05 -2.86
N TYR A 257 3.00 -17.37 -2.57
CA TYR A 257 2.65 -18.24 -1.44
C TYR A 257 1.87 -19.49 -1.84
N GLN A 258 1.33 -19.55 -3.06
CA GLN A 258 0.68 -20.75 -3.59
C GLN A 258 1.69 -21.58 -4.42
N HIS A 259 2.26 -22.60 -3.81
CA HIS A 259 3.36 -23.41 -4.38
C HIS A 259 2.97 -24.85 -4.71
N ASP A 260 1.71 -25.22 -4.52
CA ASP A 260 1.19 -26.60 -4.60
C ASP A 260 0.91 -27.10 -6.02
N GLY A 261 1.29 -26.35 -7.04
CA GLY A 261 0.99 -26.69 -8.45
C GLY A 261 -0.48 -26.49 -8.86
N SER A 262 -1.38 -26.16 -7.93
CA SER A 262 -2.82 -26.00 -8.20
C SER A 262 -3.18 -24.72 -8.97
N ARG A 263 -2.25 -23.81 -9.20
CA ARG A 263 -2.51 -22.52 -9.86
C ARG A 263 -3.12 -22.70 -11.27
N ASP A 264 -2.69 -23.69 -12.02
CA ASP A 264 -3.21 -23.92 -13.37
C ASP A 264 -4.64 -24.47 -13.33
N GLN A 265 -4.97 -25.28 -12.32
CA GLN A 265 -6.35 -25.72 -12.08
C GLN A 265 -7.27 -24.54 -11.76
N TRP A 266 -6.81 -23.59 -10.94
CA TRP A 266 -7.57 -22.40 -10.60
C TRP A 266 -7.70 -21.44 -11.79
N ARG A 267 -6.67 -21.35 -12.64
CA ARG A 267 -6.74 -20.60 -13.91
C ARG A 267 -7.81 -21.15 -14.83
N ALA A 268 -7.89 -22.49 -14.99
CA ALA A 268 -8.93 -23.13 -15.77
C ALA A 268 -10.35 -22.83 -15.25
N ARG A 269 -10.48 -22.57 -13.93
CA ARG A 269 -11.73 -22.14 -13.28
C ARG A 269 -11.96 -20.62 -13.33
N GLY A 270 -11.08 -19.84 -13.97
CA GLY A 270 -11.19 -18.39 -14.16
C GLY A 270 -10.44 -17.54 -13.15
N ILE A 271 -9.64 -18.11 -12.24
CA ILE A 271 -8.81 -17.40 -11.26
C ILE A 271 -7.45 -17.07 -11.87
N ASN A 272 -7.31 -15.88 -12.42
CA ASN A 272 -6.10 -15.45 -13.16
C ASN A 272 -5.14 -14.58 -12.36
N GLY A 273 -5.43 -14.28 -11.09
CA GLY A 273 -4.62 -13.40 -10.23
C GLY A 273 -4.95 -13.59 -8.76
N LEU A 274 -4.28 -12.82 -7.92
CA LEU A 274 -4.45 -12.87 -6.47
C LEU A 274 -5.89 -12.56 -6.06
N CYS A 275 -6.58 -13.52 -5.46
CA CYS A 275 -7.94 -13.36 -4.94
C CYS A 275 -7.93 -12.77 -3.51
N LEU A 276 -7.36 -11.57 -3.37
CA LEU A 276 -7.37 -10.77 -2.14
C LEU A 276 -7.81 -9.35 -2.45
N HIS A 277 -8.93 -8.94 -1.87
CA HIS A 277 -9.56 -7.67 -2.13
C HIS A 277 -9.87 -6.92 -0.84
N SER A 278 -9.41 -5.67 -0.71
CA SER A 278 -9.77 -4.76 0.38
C SER A 278 -11.22 -4.29 0.18
N ARG A 279 -12.18 -5.08 0.69
CA ARG A 279 -13.61 -4.92 0.44
C ARG A 279 -14.15 -3.64 1.04
N SER A 280 -13.77 -3.33 2.28
CA SER A 280 -14.23 -2.09 2.92
C SER A 280 -13.17 -1.45 3.79
N ILE A 281 -13.32 -0.13 3.95
CA ILE A 281 -12.56 0.67 4.88
C ILE A 281 -13.49 1.56 5.68
N GLY A 282 -13.40 1.48 7.03
CA GLY A 282 -14.12 2.33 7.97
C GLY A 282 -13.15 3.29 8.65
N PHE A 283 -13.53 4.56 8.83
CA PHE A 283 -12.73 5.57 9.52
C PHE A 283 -13.60 6.68 10.09
N LYS A 284 -13.09 7.40 11.10
CA LYS A 284 -13.72 8.63 11.60
C LYS A 284 -13.30 9.84 10.77
N GLY A 285 -14.27 10.52 10.19
CA GLY A 285 -14.12 11.80 9.49
C GLY A 285 -13.69 12.97 10.40
N ALA A 286 -13.64 14.18 9.85
CA ALA A 286 -13.20 15.38 10.59
C ALA A 286 -14.14 15.73 11.76
N THR A 287 -15.44 15.55 11.56
CA THR A 287 -16.49 15.83 12.55
C THR A 287 -16.71 14.67 13.54
N GLY A 288 -15.90 13.60 13.44
CA GLY A 288 -16.00 12.43 14.34
C GLY A 288 -17.04 11.39 13.94
N HIS A 289 -17.83 11.62 12.89
CA HIS A 289 -18.77 10.62 12.37
C HIS A 289 -18.02 9.45 11.72
N GLN A 290 -18.60 8.26 11.81
CA GLN A 290 -18.06 7.06 11.18
C GLN A 290 -18.44 7.03 9.70
N VAL A 291 -17.45 6.87 8.84
CA VAL A 291 -17.60 6.65 7.39
C VAL A 291 -17.19 5.22 7.09
N THR A 292 -18.00 4.50 6.34
CA THR A 292 -17.63 3.17 5.80
C THR A 292 -17.81 3.20 4.29
N VAL A 293 -16.73 2.87 3.59
CA VAL A 293 -16.71 2.82 2.11
C VAL A 293 -16.46 1.39 1.69
N VAL A 294 -17.24 0.92 0.71
CA VAL A 294 -17.20 -0.45 0.19
C VAL A 294 -16.76 -0.42 -1.27
N ALA A 295 -15.77 -1.21 -1.63
CA ALA A 295 -15.29 -1.37 -3.00
C ALA A 295 -15.94 -2.60 -3.64
N ARG A 296 -16.37 -2.47 -4.90
CA ARG A 296 -16.88 -3.61 -5.68
C ARG A 296 -15.80 -4.68 -5.87
N ILE A 297 -16.16 -5.93 -5.68
CA ILE A 297 -15.29 -7.09 -5.91
C ILE A 297 -14.85 -7.12 -7.39
N PRO A 298 -13.57 -7.40 -7.70
CA PRO A 298 -13.08 -7.45 -9.07
C PRO A 298 -13.78 -8.52 -9.91
N ASP A 299 -14.05 -8.20 -11.17
CA ASP A 299 -14.82 -9.07 -12.09
C ASP A 299 -14.38 -10.54 -12.16
N PRO A 300 -13.08 -10.90 -12.18
CA PRO A 300 -12.67 -12.30 -12.18
C PRO A 300 -13.14 -13.05 -10.92
N MET A 301 -12.97 -12.44 -9.75
CA MET A 301 -13.40 -13.01 -8.47
C MET A 301 -14.93 -13.00 -8.36
N TYR A 302 -15.58 -11.94 -8.80
CA TYR A 302 -17.05 -11.82 -8.84
C TYR A 302 -17.66 -12.94 -9.66
N ARG A 303 -17.20 -13.13 -10.92
CA ARG A 303 -17.70 -14.19 -11.81
C ARG A 303 -17.48 -15.60 -11.25
N PHE A 304 -16.35 -15.82 -10.58
CA PHE A 304 -16.08 -17.09 -9.93
C PHE A 304 -17.09 -17.38 -8.81
N LEU A 305 -17.36 -16.38 -7.95
CA LEU A 305 -18.34 -16.52 -6.86
C LEU A 305 -19.75 -16.78 -7.37
N VAL A 306 -20.20 -16.03 -8.36
CA VAL A 306 -21.53 -16.26 -9.00
C VAL A 306 -21.63 -17.67 -9.59
N LYS A 307 -20.60 -18.14 -10.32
CA LYS A 307 -20.56 -19.52 -10.86
C LYS A 307 -20.55 -20.59 -9.76
N SER A 308 -20.07 -20.24 -8.57
CA SER A 308 -20.06 -21.13 -7.40
C SER A 308 -21.34 -21.07 -6.58
N GLY A 309 -22.37 -20.34 -7.05
CA GLY A 309 -23.69 -20.21 -6.40
C GLY A 309 -23.76 -19.15 -5.30
N CYS A 310 -22.75 -18.30 -5.17
CA CYS A 310 -22.74 -17.21 -4.19
C CYS A 310 -23.27 -15.90 -4.78
N ASP A 311 -23.85 -15.07 -3.95
CA ASP A 311 -24.14 -13.67 -4.26
C ASP A 311 -23.00 -12.80 -3.72
N PRO A 312 -22.07 -12.27 -4.60
CA PRO A 312 -20.94 -11.49 -4.12
C PRO A 312 -21.29 -10.11 -3.56
N ASP A 313 -22.50 -9.65 -3.76
CA ASP A 313 -22.94 -8.31 -3.35
C ASP A 313 -23.34 -8.27 -1.87
N VAL A 314 -23.59 -9.44 -1.25
CA VAL A 314 -23.91 -9.55 0.20
C VAL A 314 -22.69 -9.55 1.12
N TYR A 315 -21.47 -9.65 0.59
CA TYR A 315 -20.22 -9.74 1.38
C TYR A 315 -19.46 -8.42 1.49
#